data_9ba11cf6ba68d37f2c2fdde67320dca6
#
_entry.id   9ba11cf6ba68d37f2c2fdde67320dca6
#
_cell.length_a   1.000
_cell.length_b   1.000
_cell.length_c   1.000
_cell.angle_alpha   90.00
_cell.angle_beta   90.00
_cell.angle_gamma   90.00
#
_symmetry.space_group_name_H-M   'P 1'
#
loop_
_entity.id
_entity.type
_entity.pdbx_description
1 polymer ?
#
loop_
_entity_poly.entity_id
_entity_poly.type
_entity_poly.pdbx_seq_one_letter_code
_entity_poly.pdbx_strand_id
1 'polypeptide(L)'
;MSEVLSQSQIDALLNSMRSGDNADQAENKQPEKKYRKYDFTTPRKFTKDRIKMLNGIFENYTRVVSSRLNAQLRTTCEIEVESIEEQKFYEFNNALSEGDVLAMVDVTIHPREEDGVDTIAEDQVMVYLSTSTALGMMDRMMGSEEESSHEVPIGYAYTDLELQLYELLLKDIITLMGSSWENYVPISFEYNRTQVNPTLVQLLNLDETVVLVDMKLTFGGNEGRMSVVLPGSVLMSVFGEVNRESMGRKAASEDNSEEIFDQLRDSSLEIIAQLGDTQLLLSDIYHLNVGDVLDL
;
A
#
# COMPACT_ATOMS: atom_id res chain seq x y z
N MET A 1 -37.20 8.64 19.05
CA MET A 1 -37.60 8.20 20.41
C MET A 1 -36.62 8.81 21.38
N SER A 2 -37.07 9.72 22.23
CA SER A 2 -36.22 10.38 23.22
C SER A 2 -35.77 9.36 24.26
N GLU A 3 -34.49 9.14 24.38
CA GLU A 3 -33.93 8.34 25.47
C GLU A 3 -34.16 9.03 26.79
N VAL A 4 -35.01 8.41 27.63
CA VAL A 4 -35.27 8.86 28.98
C VAL A 4 -34.10 8.39 29.85
N LEU A 5 -33.29 9.33 30.32
CA LEU A 5 -32.19 9.06 31.25
C LEU A 5 -32.70 8.31 32.47
N SER A 6 -31.97 7.27 32.89
CA SER A 6 -32.35 6.49 34.07
C SER A 6 -32.21 7.33 35.35
N GLN A 7 -33.04 7.04 36.36
CA GLN A 7 -33.10 7.81 37.62
C GLN A 7 -31.77 7.85 38.35
N SER A 8 -30.96 6.78 38.21
CA SER A 8 -29.57 6.74 38.75
C SER A 8 -28.59 7.70 38.04
N GLN A 9 -28.81 7.99 36.77
CA GLN A 9 -28.00 8.97 36.01
C GLN A 9 -28.38 10.41 36.36
N ILE A 10 -29.66 10.65 36.66
CA ILE A 10 -30.17 11.94 37.13
C ILE A 10 -29.65 12.23 38.53
N ASP A 11 -29.67 11.25 39.45
CA ASP A 11 -29.12 11.39 40.80
C ASP A 11 -27.62 11.59 40.82
N ALA A 12 -26.85 10.97 39.90
CA ALA A 12 -25.42 11.21 39.76
C ALA A 12 -25.11 12.63 39.26
N LEU A 13 -25.90 13.17 38.33
CA LEU A 13 -25.79 14.54 37.85
C LEU A 13 -26.18 15.56 38.92
N LEU A 14 -27.21 15.30 39.70
CA LEU A 14 -27.63 16.17 40.80
C LEU A 14 -26.60 16.19 41.95
N ASN A 15 -25.97 15.06 42.26
CA ASN A 15 -24.90 14.99 43.26
C ASN A 15 -23.64 15.73 42.78
N SER A 16 -23.31 15.69 41.51
CA SER A 16 -22.17 16.45 40.95
C SER A 16 -22.41 17.98 40.94
N MET A 17 -23.67 18.41 40.80
CA MET A 17 -24.05 19.81 40.90
C MET A 17 -24.17 20.31 42.37
N ARG A 18 -24.40 19.42 43.33
CA ARG A 18 -24.60 19.77 44.74
C ARG A 18 -23.28 19.85 45.52
N SER A 19 -22.23 19.24 45.04
CA SER A 19 -20.85 19.40 45.54
C SER A 19 -20.13 20.54 44.81
N GLY A 20 -20.77 21.71 44.81
CA GLY A 20 -20.16 22.95 44.37
C GLY A 20 -19.07 23.41 45.35
N ASP A 21 -17.91 22.82 45.22
CA ASP A 21 -16.66 23.45 45.68
C ASP A 21 -15.49 22.89 44.83
N ASN A 22 -14.73 23.86 44.26
CA ASN A 22 -13.51 23.75 43.46
C ASN A 22 -13.66 24.03 41.95
N ALA A 23 -14.08 25.30 41.70
CA ALA A 23 -13.72 25.97 40.46
C ALA A 23 -12.25 26.42 40.53
N ASP A 24 -11.30 25.49 40.47
CA ASP A 24 -9.89 25.79 40.23
C ASP A 24 -9.05 24.52 40.00
N GLN A 25 -9.48 23.69 39.08
CA GLN A 25 -8.61 22.67 38.45
C GLN A 25 -9.14 22.33 37.05
N ALA A 26 -9.27 23.34 36.19
CA ALA A 26 -9.26 23.14 34.76
C ALA A 26 -7.81 22.99 34.28
N GLU A 27 -7.08 22.05 34.88
CA GLU A 27 -5.79 21.63 34.37
C GLU A 27 -5.99 20.56 33.29
N ASN A 28 -5.76 21.00 32.07
CA ASN A 28 -4.94 20.34 31.07
C ASN A 28 -5.17 18.81 30.93
N LYS A 29 -6.37 18.39 30.57
CA LYS A 29 -6.54 17.08 29.92
C LYS A 29 -5.95 17.17 28.52
N GLN A 30 -4.62 16.99 28.43
CA GLN A 30 -3.99 16.59 27.18
C GLN A 30 -4.77 15.39 26.63
N PRO A 31 -5.09 15.37 25.32
CA PRO A 31 -5.74 14.21 24.74
C PRO A 31 -4.87 12.99 25.03
N GLU A 32 -5.41 12.01 25.75
CA GLU A 32 -4.73 10.75 25.98
C GLU A 32 -4.32 10.20 24.62
N LYS A 33 -3.03 10.26 24.31
CA LYS A 33 -2.49 9.59 23.15
C LYS A 33 -2.79 8.12 23.33
N LYS A 34 -3.76 7.60 22.60
CA LYS A 34 -4.04 6.15 22.52
C LYS A 34 -2.79 5.48 21.96
N TYR A 35 -1.93 4.99 22.84
CA TYR A 35 -0.80 4.18 22.45
C TYR A 35 -1.34 2.82 21.98
N ARG A 36 -1.24 2.55 20.70
CA ARG A 36 -1.47 1.21 20.15
C ARG A 36 -0.26 0.36 20.54
N LYS A 37 -0.48 -0.81 21.16
CA LYS A 37 0.63 -1.74 21.47
C LYS A 37 1.29 -2.11 20.14
N TYR A 38 2.63 -1.92 20.07
CA TYR A 38 3.40 -2.33 18.91
C TYR A 38 3.57 -3.85 18.95
N ASP A 39 3.17 -4.53 17.89
CA ASP A 39 3.40 -5.95 17.72
C ASP A 39 4.80 -6.16 17.11
N PHE A 40 5.70 -6.74 17.90
CA PHE A 40 7.06 -7.04 17.45
C PHE A 40 7.14 -8.30 16.58
N THR A 41 6.09 -9.10 16.51
CA THR A 41 6.03 -10.31 15.67
C THR A 41 5.81 -10.00 14.20
N THR A 42 5.18 -8.86 13.91
CA THR A 42 4.93 -8.35 12.55
C THR A 42 5.50 -6.93 12.42
N PRO A 43 6.83 -6.77 12.25
CA PRO A 43 7.43 -5.46 12.09
C PRO A 43 6.94 -4.82 10.79
N ARG A 44 6.53 -3.54 10.88
CA ARG A 44 6.13 -2.77 9.70
C ARG A 44 7.34 -2.56 8.80
N LYS A 45 7.20 -2.88 7.52
CA LYS A 45 8.24 -2.67 6.50
C LYS A 45 8.31 -1.21 6.02
N PHE A 46 7.18 -0.48 6.10
CA PHE A 46 7.10 0.87 5.58
C PHE A 46 7.04 1.91 6.68
N THR A 47 7.82 2.98 6.50
CA THR A 47 7.84 4.12 7.43
C THR A 47 6.56 4.94 7.29
N LYS A 48 6.24 5.71 8.35
CA LYS A 48 5.07 6.60 8.34
C LYS A 48 5.12 7.63 7.21
N ASP A 49 6.33 8.08 6.84
CA ASP A 49 6.52 9.06 5.76
C ASP A 49 6.18 8.46 4.40
N ARG A 50 6.54 7.18 4.17
CA ARG A 50 6.17 6.45 2.95
C ARG A 50 4.66 6.24 2.85
N ILE A 51 4.00 5.86 3.94
CA ILE A 51 2.53 5.76 3.98
C ILE A 51 1.87 7.12 3.74
N LYS A 52 2.42 8.20 4.31
CA LYS A 52 1.92 9.56 4.07
C LYS A 52 2.09 9.99 2.60
N MET A 53 3.20 9.61 1.97
CA MET A 53 3.41 9.84 0.55
C MET A 53 2.38 9.10 -0.30
N LEU A 54 2.12 7.82 -0.01
CA LEU A 54 1.06 7.05 -0.68
C LEU A 54 -0.31 7.72 -0.51
N ASN A 55 -0.62 8.21 0.69
CA ASN A 55 -1.87 8.93 0.92
C ASN A 55 -2.02 10.14 -0.03
N GLY A 56 -0.98 10.95 -0.17
CA GLY A 56 -1.00 12.10 -1.09
C GLY A 56 -1.16 11.69 -2.56
N ILE A 57 -0.53 10.57 -2.98
CA ILE A 57 -0.67 10.01 -4.34
C ILE A 57 -2.11 9.57 -4.57
N PHE A 58 -2.68 8.79 -3.65
CA PHE A 58 -4.03 8.27 -3.80
C PHE A 58 -5.12 9.34 -3.60
N GLU A 59 -4.91 10.37 -2.79
CA GLU A 59 -5.78 11.55 -2.76
C GLU A 59 -5.81 12.30 -4.10
N ASN A 60 -4.69 12.36 -4.82
CA ASN A 60 -4.67 12.91 -6.18
C ASN A 60 -5.39 11.98 -7.17
N TYR A 61 -5.13 10.68 -7.07
CA TYR A 61 -5.78 9.66 -7.89
C TYR A 61 -7.31 9.69 -7.75
N THR A 62 -7.84 9.75 -6.53
CA THR A 62 -9.29 9.78 -6.29
C THR A 62 -9.96 10.98 -6.96
N ARG A 63 -9.30 12.16 -6.97
CA ARG A 63 -9.83 13.34 -7.65
C ARG A 63 -9.90 13.16 -9.17
N VAL A 64 -8.87 12.58 -9.76
CA VAL A 64 -8.83 12.35 -11.22
C VAL A 64 -9.88 11.32 -11.62
N VAL A 65 -9.97 10.20 -10.88
CA VAL A 65 -10.94 9.14 -11.14
C VAL A 65 -12.37 9.62 -10.92
N SER A 66 -12.65 10.36 -9.83
CA SER A 66 -13.97 10.94 -9.58
C SER A 66 -14.43 11.81 -10.78
N SER A 67 -13.56 12.66 -11.30
CA SER A 67 -13.87 13.46 -12.47
C SER A 67 -14.18 12.61 -13.72
N ARG A 68 -13.43 11.54 -13.93
CA ARG A 68 -13.65 10.61 -15.05
C ARG A 68 -14.96 9.86 -14.91
N LEU A 69 -15.23 9.31 -13.72
CA LEU A 69 -16.45 8.57 -13.44
C LEU A 69 -17.69 9.46 -13.50
N ASN A 70 -17.63 10.72 -13.06
CA ASN A 70 -18.72 11.69 -13.23
C ASN A 70 -19.15 11.81 -14.69
N ALA A 71 -18.17 11.90 -15.59
CA ALA A 71 -18.45 11.98 -17.02
C ALA A 71 -19.01 10.68 -17.60
N GLN A 72 -18.52 9.53 -17.16
CA GLN A 72 -18.89 8.21 -17.66
C GLN A 72 -20.25 7.75 -17.14
N LEU A 73 -20.50 7.91 -15.84
CA LEU A 73 -21.72 7.48 -15.17
C LEU A 73 -22.85 8.53 -15.23
N ARG A 74 -22.56 9.74 -15.70
CA ARG A 74 -23.47 10.88 -15.77
C ARG A 74 -24.16 11.18 -14.42
N THR A 75 -23.43 10.98 -13.34
CA THR A 75 -23.88 11.25 -11.97
C THR A 75 -22.70 11.75 -11.15
N THR A 76 -22.98 12.41 -10.04
CA THR A 76 -21.92 12.80 -9.11
C THR A 76 -21.34 11.56 -8.46
N CYS A 77 -20.03 11.35 -8.64
CA CYS A 77 -19.27 10.29 -8.03
C CYS A 77 -18.14 10.91 -7.21
N GLU A 78 -18.11 10.62 -5.94
CA GLU A 78 -17.07 11.06 -5.00
C GLU A 78 -16.29 9.85 -4.53
N ILE A 79 -14.97 9.96 -4.54
CA ILE A 79 -14.08 8.91 -4.06
C ILE A 79 -13.15 9.51 -3.04
N GLU A 80 -13.07 8.88 -1.89
CA GLU A 80 -12.22 9.31 -0.77
C GLU A 80 -11.35 8.16 -0.30
N VAL A 81 -10.10 8.45 0.06
CA VAL A 81 -9.22 7.47 0.70
C VAL A 81 -9.69 7.26 2.13
N GLU A 82 -10.14 6.06 2.45
CA GLU A 82 -10.61 5.70 3.79
C GLU A 82 -9.43 5.27 4.68
N SER A 83 -8.59 4.36 4.19
CA SER A 83 -7.42 3.91 4.92
C SER A 83 -6.30 3.45 3.99
N ILE A 84 -5.05 3.54 4.49
CA ILE A 84 -3.87 2.92 3.89
C ILE A 84 -3.18 2.13 4.99
N GLU A 85 -3.25 0.82 4.89
CA GLU A 85 -2.74 -0.07 5.93
C GLU A 85 -1.79 -1.13 5.36
N GLU A 86 -0.71 -1.38 6.09
CA GLU A 86 0.19 -2.48 5.84
C GLU A 86 -0.34 -3.73 6.54
N GLN A 87 -0.54 -4.80 5.77
CA GLN A 87 -1.04 -6.07 6.27
C GLN A 87 -0.44 -7.25 5.51
N LYS A 88 -0.74 -8.46 5.93
CA LYS A 88 -0.40 -9.68 5.20
C LYS A 88 -1.42 -9.96 4.11
N PHE A 89 -0.96 -10.50 2.99
CA PHE A 89 -1.84 -10.81 1.85
C PHE A 89 -2.98 -11.76 2.22
N TYR A 90 -2.75 -12.72 3.12
CA TYR A 90 -3.80 -13.63 3.57
C TYR A 90 -4.98 -12.91 4.26
N GLU A 91 -4.74 -11.77 4.93
CA GLU A 91 -5.81 -11.01 5.59
C GLU A 91 -6.77 -10.41 4.57
N PHE A 92 -6.22 -9.83 3.49
CA PHE A 92 -7.01 -9.35 2.36
C PHE A 92 -7.74 -10.49 1.66
N ASN A 93 -7.04 -11.58 1.34
CA ASN A 93 -7.62 -12.71 0.63
C ASN A 93 -8.76 -13.38 1.40
N ASN A 94 -8.65 -13.48 2.72
CA ASN A 94 -9.71 -14.03 3.58
C ASN A 94 -10.93 -13.10 3.73
N ALA A 95 -10.77 -11.81 3.43
CA ALA A 95 -11.87 -10.85 3.47
C ALA A 95 -12.73 -10.88 2.19
N LEU A 96 -12.26 -11.54 1.13
CA LEU A 96 -12.97 -11.67 -0.14
C LEU A 96 -13.96 -12.83 -0.11
N SER A 97 -15.06 -12.67 -0.81
CA SER A 97 -16.09 -13.70 -1.01
C SER A 97 -15.83 -14.49 -2.30
N GLU A 98 -16.41 -15.68 -2.41
CA GLU A 98 -16.26 -16.54 -3.61
C GLU A 98 -16.77 -15.88 -4.91
N GLY A 99 -17.73 -14.97 -4.81
CA GLY A 99 -18.29 -14.23 -5.95
C GLY A 99 -17.53 -12.94 -6.28
N ASP A 100 -16.51 -12.57 -5.52
CA ASP A 100 -15.73 -11.38 -5.81
C ASP A 100 -14.78 -11.61 -6.98
N VAL A 101 -14.50 -10.54 -7.70
CA VAL A 101 -13.55 -10.54 -8.82
C VAL A 101 -12.46 -9.51 -8.58
N LEU A 102 -11.26 -9.84 -9.03
CA LEU A 102 -10.09 -8.98 -8.94
C LEU A 102 -9.58 -8.60 -10.34
N ALA A 103 -9.22 -7.36 -10.54
CA ALA A 103 -8.43 -6.97 -11.68
C ALA A 103 -6.94 -7.14 -11.38
N MET A 104 -6.26 -7.87 -12.23
CA MET A 104 -4.80 -7.96 -12.25
C MET A 104 -4.27 -6.83 -13.13
N VAL A 105 -3.30 -6.11 -12.62
CA VAL A 105 -2.76 -4.90 -13.25
C VAL A 105 -1.25 -5.04 -13.35
N ASP A 106 -0.72 -4.95 -14.55
CA ASP A 106 0.72 -4.92 -14.76
C ASP A 106 1.26 -3.54 -14.45
N VAL A 107 2.37 -3.50 -13.75
CA VAL A 107 3.04 -2.29 -13.32
C VAL A 107 4.43 -2.27 -13.91
N THR A 108 4.72 -1.21 -14.65
CA THR A 108 6.04 -0.99 -15.23
C THR A 108 6.65 0.29 -14.67
N ILE A 109 7.81 0.17 -14.03
CA ILE A 109 8.57 1.30 -13.55
C ILE A 109 9.61 1.64 -14.62
N HIS A 110 9.50 2.85 -15.17
CA HIS A 110 10.39 3.35 -16.20
C HIS A 110 11.58 4.09 -15.59
N PRO A 111 12.79 3.92 -16.12
CA PRO A 111 13.92 4.78 -15.77
C PRO A 111 13.67 6.18 -16.35
N ARG A 112 14.24 7.20 -15.73
CA ARG A 112 14.35 8.48 -16.40
C ARG A 112 15.48 8.42 -17.44
N GLU A 113 15.40 9.25 -18.48
CA GLU A 113 16.21 9.19 -19.71
C GLU A 113 17.76 9.11 -19.55
N GLU A 114 18.27 9.29 -18.32
CA GLU A 114 19.70 9.33 -18.03
C GLU A 114 20.35 7.93 -17.81
N ASP A 115 19.55 6.89 -17.53
CA ASP A 115 20.12 5.59 -17.07
C ASP A 115 20.36 4.56 -18.19
N GLY A 116 19.88 4.78 -19.41
CA GLY A 116 20.10 3.89 -20.56
C GLY A 116 19.51 2.47 -20.41
N VAL A 117 18.57 2.29 -19.48
CA VAL A 117 17.82 1.05 -19.23
C VAL A 117 16.37 1.30 -19.60
N ASP A 118 15.76 0.40 -20.36
CA ASP A 118 14.37 0.59 -20.84
C ASP A 118 13.32 0.40 -19.74
N THR A 119 13.59 -0.45 -18.74
CA THR A 119 12.65 -0.81 -17.67
C THR A 119 13.42 -1.12 -16.39
N ILE A 120 12.96 -0.60 -15.24
CA ILE A 120 13.59 -0.87 -13.94
C ILE A 120 12.99 -2.12 -13.30
N ALA A 121 11.67 -2.25 -13.33
CA ALA A 121 10.95 -3.38 -12.77
C ALA A 121 9.61 -3.56 -13.46
N GLU A 122 9.22 -4.82 -13.60
CA GLU A 122 7.87 -5.25 -13.98
C GLU A 122 7.31 -6.08 -12.84
N ASP A 123 6.10 -5.76 -12.41
CA ASP A 123 5.43 -6.45 -11.29
C ASP A 123 3.92 -6.34 -11.49
N GLN A 124 3.14 -6.92 -10.60
CA GLN A 124 1.68 -6.86 -10.68
C GLN A 124 1.07 -6.32 -9.38
N VAL A 125 0.00 -5.55 -9.54
CA VAL A 125 -0.85 -5.10 -8.43
C VAL A 125 -2.27 -5.57 -8.68
N MET A 126 -3.11 -5.50 -7.66
CA MET A 126 -4.51 -5.92 -7.77
C MET A 126 -5.43 -4.75 -7.45
N VAL A 127 -6.53 -4.67 -8.20
CA VAL A 127 -7.61 -3.72 -7.93
C VAL A 127 -8.89 -4.50 -7.68
N TYR A 128 -9.51 -4.23 -6.57
CA TYR A 128 -10.79 -4.78 -6.15
C TYR A 128 -11.85 -3.69 -6.19
N LEU A 129 -13.01 -4.03 -6.74
CA LEU A 129 -14.21 -3.21 -6.68
C LEU A 129 -15.32 -4.09 -6.15
N SER A 130 -16.02 -3.66 -5.09
CA SER A 130 -17.08 -4.49 -4.51
C SER A 130 -18.16 -4.79 -5.54
N THR A 131 -18.69 -6.01 -5.50
CA THR A 131 -19.65 -6.51 -6.50
C THR A 131 -20.87 -5.60 -6.62
N SER A 132 -21.42 -5.11 -5.50
CA SER A 132 -22.52 -4.17 -5.51
C SER A 132 -22.18 -2.85 -6.21
N THR A 133 -20.97 -2.33 -5.98
CA THR A 133 -20.47 -1.12 -6.62
C THR A 133 -20.31 -1.32 -8.14
N ALA A 134 -19.70 -2.42 -8.53
CA ALA A 134 -19.49 -2.75 -9.93
C ALA A 134 -20.81 -2.84 -10.70
N LEU A 135 -21.77 -3.60 -10.16
CA LEU A 135 -23.11 -3.73 -10.78
C LEU A 135 -23.85 -2.39 -10.86
N GLY A 136 -23.81 -1.60 -9.76
CA GLY A 136 -24.45 -0.27 -9.78
C GLY A 136 -23.82 0.68 -10.80
N MET A 137 -22.49 0.63 -10.98
CA MET A 137 -21.82 1.41 -12.03
C MET A 137 -22.18 0.91 -13.44
N MET A 138 -22.24 -0.40 -13.64
CA MET A 138 -22.67 -0.99 -14.93
C MET A 138 -24.08 -0.59 -15.28
N ASP A 139 -25.01 -0.61 -14.34
CA ASP A 139 -26.38 -0.15 -14.57
C ASP A 139 -26.43 1.33 -15.00
N ARG A 140 -25.65 2.18 -14.33
CA ARG A 140 -25.51 3.57 -14.74
C ARG A 140 -24.93 3.72 -16.15
N MET A 141 -23.93 2.92 -16.49
CA MET A 141 -23.37 2.91 -17.86
C MET A 141 -24.41 2.49 -18.90
N MET A 142 -25.31 1.57 -18.55
CA MET A 142 -26.43 1.14 -19.41
C MET A 142 -27.61 2.13 -19.44
N GLY A 143 -27.54 3.21 -18.63
CA GLY A 143 -28.54 4.29 -18.66
C GLY A 143 -29.62 4.17 -17.59
N SER A 144 -29.45 3.35 -16.55
CA SER A 144 -30.37 3.36 -15.42
C SER A 144 -30.27 4.68 -14.66
N GLU A 145 -31.42 5.29 -14.38
CA GLU A 145 -31.53 6.51 -13.57
C GLU A 145 -31.93 6.22 -12.11
N GLU A 146 -32.33 5.00 -11.82
CA GLU A 146 -32.78 4.62 -10.49
C GLU A 146 -31.62 4.46 -9.50
N GLU A 147 -31.85 4.92 -8.27
CA GLU A 147 -30.99 4.64 -7.11
C GLU A 147 -31.26 3.19 -6.67
N SER A 148 -30.76 2.23 -7.44
CA SER A 148 -30.92 0.82 -7.09
C SER A 148 -29.74 0.39 -6.20
N SER A 149 -30.04 0.20 -4.91
CA SER A 149 -29.14 -0.57 -4.05
C SER A 149 -29.20 -2.03 -4.48
N HIS A 150 -28.16 -2.53 -5.12
CA HIS A 150 -28.09 -3.95 -5.48
C HIS A 150 -27.80 -4.79 -4.24
N GLU A 151 -28.82 -5.50 -3.74
CA GLU A 151 -28.59 -6.61 -2.84
C GLU A 151 -27.98 -7.76 -3.66
N VAL A 152 -26.68 -7.93 -3.56
CA VAL A 152 -25.96 -8.99 -4.28
C VAL A 152 -26.17 -10.31 -3.53
N PRO A 153 -26.67 -11.35 -4.17
CA PRO A 153 -26.77 -12.68 -3.56
C PRO A 153 -25.37 -13.21 -3.18
N ILE A 154 -25.28 -13.96 -2.09
CA ILE A 154 -24.05 -14.64 -1.70
C ILE A 154 -23.64 -15.60 -2.81
N GLY A 155 -22.38 -15.53 -3.26
CA GLY A 155 -21.87 -16.35 -4.34
C GLY A 155 -22.35 -15.90 -5.74
N TYR A 156 -22.61 -14.60 -5.92
CA TYR A 156 -22.96 -14.03 -7.22
C TYR A 156 -21.92 -14.41 -8.28
N ALA A 157 -22.39 -14.90 -9.41
CA ALA A 157 -21.51 -15.24 -10.54
C ALA A 157 -21.75 -14.24 -11.68
N TYR A 158 -20.73 -13.50 -12.04
CA TYR A 158 -20.78 -12.57 -13.17
C TYR A 158 -21.02 -13.31 -14.49
N THR A 159 -21.86 -12.73 -15.33
CA THR A 159 -22.01 -13.17 -16.73
C THR A 159 -20.83 -12.68 -17.58
N ASP A 160 -20.63 -13.26 -18.76
CA ASP A 160 -19.57 -12.83 -19.67
C ASP A 160 -19.73 -11.35 -20.09
N LEU A 161 -20.97 -10.87 -20.24
CA LEU A 161 -21.25 -9.48 -20.56
C LEU A 161 -20.86 -8.54 -19.41
N GLU A 162 -21.21 -8.90 -18.19
CA GLU A 162 -20.85 -8.11 -17.00
C GLU A 162 -19.34 -8.08 -16.79
N LEU A 163 -18.62 -9.17 -17.06
CA LEU A 163 -17.17 -9.20 -17.01
C LEU A 163 -16.54 -8.27 -18.05
N GLN A 164 -17.11 -8.17 -19.25
CA GLN A 164 -16.64 -7.24 -20.28
C GLN A 164 -16.90 -5.77 -19.88
N LEU A 165 -18.05 -5.48 -19.26
CA LEU A 165 -18.36 -4.15 -18.74
C LEU A 165 -17.45 -3.80 -17.55
N TYR A 166 -17.17 -4.77 -16.69
CA TYR A 166 -16.22 -4.62 -15.58
C TYR A 166 -14.82 -4.28 -16.09
N GLU A 167 -14.36 -5.00 -17.11
CA GLU A 167 -13.09 -4.74 -17.75
C GLU A 167 -13.02 -3.33 -18.35
N LEU A 168 -14.08 -2.92 -19.06
CA LEU A 168 -14.15 -1.59 -19.66
C LEU A 168 -14.07 -0.48 -18.60
N LEU A 169 -14.80 -0.65 -17.50
CA LEU A 169 -14.81 0.28 -16.37
C LEU A 169 -13.42 0.38 -15.73
N LEU A 170 -12.79 -0.76 -15.45
CA LEU A 170 -11.51 -0.79 -14.76
C LEU A 170 -10.34 -0.34 -15.62
N LYS A 171 -10.33 -0.61 -16.92
CA LYS A 171 -9.29 -0.10 -17.83
C LYS A 171 -9.13 1.41 -17.72
N ASP A 172 -10.25 2.12 -17.73
CA ASP A 172 -10.24 3.58 -17.60
C ASP A 172 -9.68 4.04 -16.25
N ILE A 173 -10.13 3.41 -15.17
CA ILE A 173 -9.70 3.73 -13.79
C ILE A 173 -8.21 3.43 -13.59
N ILE A 174 -7.75 2.27 -14.05
CA ILE A 174 -6.37 1.80 -13.87
C ILE A 174 -5.38 2.67 -14.64
N THR A 175 -5.70 3.01 -15.91
CA THR A 175 -4.82 3.84 -16.73
C THR A 175 -4.56 5.22 -16.09
N LEU A 176 -5.55 5.77 -15.40
CA LEU A 176 -5.42 7.06 -14.71
C LEU A 176 -4.51 7.01 -13.47
N MET A 177 -4.24 5.80 -12.94
CA MET A 177 -3.41 5.66 -11.75
C MET A 177 -1.98 6.17 -11.98
N GLY A 178 -1.39 5.90 -13.15
CA GLY A 178 -0.04 6.33 -13.50
C GLY A 178 0.18 7.82 -13.36
N SER A 179 -0.79 8.64 -13.80
CA SER A 179 -0.68 10.10 -13.75
C SER A 179 -0.52 10.65 -12.33
N SER A 180 -1.01 9.95 -11.33
CA SER A 180 -0.89 10.37 -9.92
C SER A 180 0.50 10.12 -9.33
N TRP A 181 1.29 9.26 -9.97
CA TRP A 181 2.65 8.92 -9.57
C TRP A 181 3.73 9.73 -10.29
N GLU A 182 3.41 10.43 -11.40
CA GLU A 182 4.37 11.13 -12.25
C GLU A 182 5.30 12.08 -11.50
N ASN A 183 4.81 12.70 -10.43
CA ASN A 183 5.61 13.62 -9.60
C ASN A 183 6.67 12.92 -8.76
N TYR A 184 6.57 11.60 -8.59
CA TYR A 184 7.44 10.78 -7.75
C TYR A 184 8.31 9.85 -8.59
N VAL A 185 7.69 9.00 -9.38
CA VAL A 185 8.36 7.99 -10.22
C VAL A 185 7.57 7.84 -11.53
N PRO A 186 8.23 7.78 -12.67
CA PRO A 186 7.57 7.45 -13.92
C PRO A 186 7.16 5.97 -13.91
N ILE A 187 5.87 5.72 -13.73
CA ILE A 187 5.28 4.39 -13.58
C ILE A 187 4.01 4.30 -14.43
N SER A 188 3.81 3.18 -15.09
CA SER A 188 2.60 2.87 -15.83
C SER A 188 1.86 1.68 -15.23
N PHE A 189 0.54 1.75 -15.31
CA PHE A 189 -0.36 0.70 -14.87
C PHE A 189 -1.23 0.30 -16.05
N GLU A 190 -1.21 -1.00 -16.37
CA GLU A 190 -1.99 -1.56 -17.48
C GLU A 190 -2.85 -2.71 -16.98
N TYR A 191 -4.15 -2.66 -17.34
CA TYR A 191 -5.05 -3.76 -17.05
C TYR A 191 -4.60 -5.02 -17.80
N ASN A 192 -4.37 -6.09 -17.08
CA ASN A 192 -3.97 -7.39 -17.65
C ASN A 192 -5.19 -8.30 -17.84
N ARG A 193 -5.83 -8.70 -16.76
CA ARG A 193 -6.99 -9.60 -16.78
C ARG A 193 -7.86 -9.45 -15.54
N THR A 194 -9.09 -9.93 -15.65
CA THR A 194 -9.96 -10.14 -14.50
C THR A 194 -9.79 -11.57 -13.97
N GLN A 195 -9.53 -11.70 -12.69
CA GLN A 195 -9.47 -12.98 -11.99
C GLN A 195 -10.81 -13.23 -11.30
N VAL A 196 -11.57 -14.14 -11.84
CA VAL A 196 -12.76 -14.71 -11.21
C VAL A 196 -12.29 -15.77 -10.22
N ASN A 197 -12.82 -15.75 -9.01
CA ASN A 197 -12.37 -16.58 -7.92
C ASN A 197 -11.02 -16.14 -7.31
N PRO A 198 -11.05 -15.15 -6.42
CA PRO A 198 -9.85 -14.54 -5.83
C PRO A 198 -9.01 -15.51 -5.01
N THR A 199 -9.59 -16.59 -4.48
CA THR A 199 -8.85 -17.61 -3.72
C THR A 199 -7.81 -18.37 -4.55
N LEU A 200 -7.90 -18.31 -5.88
CA LEU A 200 -6.96 -18.94 -6.81
C LEU A 200 -5.81 -18.01 -7.25
N VAL A 201 -5.74 -16.81 -6.71
CA VAL A 201 -4.64 -15.89 -7.00
C VAL A 201 -3.35 -16.43 -6.38
N GLN A 202 -2.47 -16.95 -7.22
CA GLN A 202 -1.14 -17.47 -6.82
C GLN A 202 -0.02 -16.46 -7.07
N LEU A 203 -0.37 -15.19 -7.25
CA LEU A 203 0.59 -14.12 -7.57
C LEU A 203 1.54 -13.84 -6.41
N LEU A 204 1.00 -13.86 -5.20
CA LEU A 204 1.72 -13.52 -3.98
C LEU A 204 1.70 -14.70 -2.99
N ASN A 205 2.77 -14.80 -2.20
CA ASN A 205 2.74 -15.69 -1.06
C ASN A 205 1.77 -15.15 -0.01
N LEU A 206 1.02 -16.03 0.65
CA LEU A 206 0.03 -15.63 1.67
C LEU A 206 0.65 -14.80 2.80
N ASP A 207 1.91 -15.06 3.15
CA ASP A 207 2.64 -14.33 4.18
C ASP A 207 3.31 -13.04 3.66
N GLU A 208 3.14 -12.73 2.39
CA GLU A 208 3.71 -11.51 1.81
C GLU A 208 3.07 -10.27 2.40
N THR A 209 3.90 -9.24 2.62
CA THR A 209 3.44 -7.97 3.11
C THR A 209 2.94 -7.13 1.95
N VAL A 210 1.71 -6.68 2.04
CA VAL A 210 1.07 -5.78 1.08
C VAL A 210 0.63 -4.49 1.76
N VAL A 211 0.50 -3.43 1.00
CA VAL A 211 -0.18 -2.21 1.44
C VAL A 211 -1.54 -2.18 0.75
N LEU A 212 -2.57 -2.18 1.56
CA LEU A 212 -3.96 -2.06 1.12
C LEU A 212 -4.37 -0.60 1.17
N VAL A 213 -4.81 -0.08 0.06
CA VAL A 213 -5.40 1.25 -0.06
C VAL A 213 -6.90 1.09 -0.25
N ASP A 214 -7.65 1.38 0.79
CA ASP A 214 -9.11 1.34 0.77
C ASP A 214 -9.68 2.72 0.45
N MET A 215 -10.62 2.74 -0.48
CA MET A 215 -11.30 3.93 -0.94
C MET A 215 -12.80 3.72 -0.88
N LYS A 216 -13.48 4.70 -0.30
CA LYS A 216 -14.95 4.77 -0.30
C LYS A 216 -15.40 5.49 -1.56
N LEU A 217 -16.39 4.91 -2.24
CA LEU A 217 -17.05 5.52 -3.40
C LEU A 217 -18.48 5.88 -3.04
N THR A 218 -18.92 7.04 -3.48
CA THR A 218 -20.32 7.47 -3.36
C THR A 218 -20.79 7.96 -4.71
N PHE A 219 -21.83 7.34 -5.27
CA PHE A 219 -22.39 7.71 -6.57
C PHE A 219 -23.89 7.44 -6.62
N GLY A 220 -24.68 8.40 -7.10
CA GLY A 220 -26.13 8.26 -7.28
C GLY A 220 -26.85 7.73 -6.04
N GLY A 221 -26.47 8.19 -4.84
CA GLY A 221 -27.06 7.71 -3.57
C GLY A 221 -26.54 6.37 -3.06
N ASN A 222 -25.70 5.66 -3.82
CA ASN A 222 -25.09 4.38 -3.43
C ASN A 222 -23.71 4.61 -2.80
N GLU A 223 -23.38 3.79 -1.82
CA GLU A 223 -22.03 3.71 -1.26
C GLU A 223 -21.35 2.43 -1.75
N GLY A 224 -20.08 2.52 -2.05
CA GLY A 224 -19.28 1.41 -2.53
C GLY A 224 -17.85 1.43 -2.01
N ARG A 225 -17.10 0.37 -2.30
CA ARG A 225 -15.70 0.23 -1.92
C ARG A 225 -14.85 -0.16 -3.11
N MET A 226 -13.71 0.49 -3.23
CA MET A 226 -12.63 0.11 -4.13
C MET A 226 -11.34 -0.04 -3.31
N SER A 227 -10.59 -1.10 -3.57
CA SER A 227 -9.33 -1.33 -2.88
C SER A 227 -8.21 -1.57 -3.90
N VAL A 228 -7.04 -1.01 -3.64
CA VAL A 228 -5.82 -1.28 -4.40
C VAL A 228 -4.84 -2.00 -3.50
N VAL A 229 -4.37 -3.15 -3.94
CA VAL A 229 -3.41 -3.99 -3.23
C VAL A 229 -2.05 -3.83 -3.88
N LEU A 230 -1.12 -3.23 -3.16
CA LEU A 230 0.24 -2.96 -3.59
C LEU A 230 1.20 -3.95 -2.92
N PRO A 231 1.80 -4.90 -3.65
CA PRO A 231 2.82 -5.77 -3.10
C PRO A 231 4.01 -5.00 -2.53
N GLY A 232 4.60 -5.56 -1.49
CA GLY A 232 5.77 -4.96 -0.86
C GLY A 232 6.97 -4.85 -1.81
N SER A 233 7.10 -5.77 -2.78
CA SER A 233 8.11 -5.75 -3.84
C SER A 233 8.01 -4.49 -4.69
N VAL A 234 6.82 -4.21 -5.23
CA VAL A 234 6.53 -3.00 -6.02
C VAL A 234 6.90 -1.73 -5.26
N LEU A 235 6.43 -1.62 -4.03
CA LEU A 235 6.68 -0.44 -3.20
C LEU A 235 8.16 -0.26 -2.85
N MET A 236 8.90 -1.34 -2.66
CA MET A 236 10.35 -1.26 -2.41
C MET A 236 11.09 -0.75 -3.65
N SER A 237 10.72 -1.20 -4.83
CA SER A 237 11.28 -0.72 -6.10
C SER A 237 10.98 0.77 -6.30
N VAL A 238 9.72 1.17 -6.14
CA VAL A 238 9.28 2.58 -6.24
C VAL A 238 10.00 3.47 -5.24
N PHE A 239 10.06 3.09 -3.98
CA PHE A 239 10.73 3.89 -2.95
C PHE A 239 12.26 3.89 -3.12
N GLY A 240 12.83 2.87 -3.75
CA GLY A 240 14.23 2.85 -4.17
C GLY A 240 14.51 3.99 -5.16
N GLU A 241 13.68 4.15 -6.18
CA GLU A 241 13.82 5.21 -7.17
C GLU A 241 13.57 6.61 -6.59
N VAL A 242 12.55 6.79 -5.75
CA VAL A 242 12.31 8.06 -5.04
C VAL A 242 13.53 8.47 -4.20
N ASN A 243 14.18 7.52 -3.54
CA ASN A 243 15.39 7.82 -2.76
C ASN A 243 16.57 8.19 -3.65
N ARG A 244 16.77 7.53 -4.79
CA ARG A 244 17.81 7.89 -5.78
C ARG A 244 17.64 9.32 -6.26
N GLU A 245 16.41 9.72 -6.59
CA GLU A 245 16.13 11.09 -6.99
C GLU A 245 16.44 12.11 -5.89
N SER A 246 16.06 11.81 -4.65
CA SER A 246 16.32 12.72 -3.53
C SER A 246 17.81 12.86 -3.25
N MET A 247 18.59 11.81 -3.45
CA MET A 247 20.05 11.83 -3.35
C MET A 247 20.69 12.52 -4.54
N GLY A 248 20.23 12.26 -5.77
CA GLY A 248 20.72 12.91 -6.98
C GLY A 248 20.49 14.42 -6.97
N ARG A 249 19.33 14.88 -6.51
CA ARG A 249 19.06 16.34 -6.37
C ARG A 249 19.92 17.00 -5.30
N LYS A 250 20.25 16.30 -4.21
CA LYS A 250 21.19 16.80 -3.18
C LYS A 250 22.63 16.81 -3.70
N ALA A 251 23.02 15.78 -4.43
CA ALA A 251 24.36 15.70 -5.04
C ALA A 251 24.59 16.76 -6.13
N ALA A 252 23.53 17.11 -6.89
CA ALA A 252 23.59 18.21 -7.87
C ALA A 252 23.63 19.60 -7.24
N SER A 253 23.25 19.75 -5.96
CA SER A 253 23.30 21.03 -5.24
C SER A 253 24.57 21.25 -4.43
N GLU A 254 25.29 20.18 -4.07
CA GLU A 254 26.55 20.21 -3.33
C GLU A 254 27.46 19.10 -3.88
N ASP A 255 28.38 19.45 -4.78
CA ASP A 255 29.41 18.52 -5.24
C ASP A 255 30.49 18.39 -4.15
N ASN A 256 30.24 17.51 -3.20
CA ASN A 256 31.15 17.17 -2.10
C ASN A 256 32.07 15.98 -2.46
N SER A 257 32.18 15.64 -3.76
CA SER A 257 32.96 14.49 -4.22
C SER A 257 34.42 14.61 -3.83
N GLU A 258 35.01 15.80 -3.88
CA GLU A 258 36.40 16.05 -3.46
C GLU A 258 36.59 15.86 -1.94
N GLU A 259 35.67 16.36 -1.12
CA GLU A 259 35.75 16.21 0.34
C GLU A 259 35.56 14.74 0.77
N ILE A 260 34.66 14.01 0.12
CA ILE A 260 34.46 12.57 0.37
C ILE A 260 35.68 11.78 -0.07
N PHE A 261 36.28 12.12 -1.21
CA PHE A 261 37.47 11.47 -1.72
C PHE A 261 38.69 11.71 -0.83
N ASP A 262 38.87 12.92 -0.32
CA ASP A 262 39.94 13.25 0.65
C ASP A 262 39.77 12.51 1.97
N GLN A 263 38.54 12.36 2.49
CA GLN A 263 38.28 11.57 3.68
C GLN A 263 38.50 10.05 3.49
N LEU A 264 38.17 9.53 2.30
CA LEU A 264 38.44 8.14 1.95
C LEU A 264 39.94 7.87 1.74
N ARG A 265 40.69 8.83 1.27
CA ARG A 265 42.13 8.71 1.03
C ARG A 265 42.94 8.52 2.29
N ASP A 266 42.49 9.10 3.40
CA ASP A 266 43.14 8.99 4.72
C ASP A 266 42.66 7.76 5.54
N SER A 267 41.69 6.98 5.02
CA SER A 267 41.22 5.76 5.65
C SER A 267 42.16 4.60 5.41
N SER A 268 42.47 3.86 6.47
CA SER A 268 43.26 2.62 6.40
C SER A 268 42.33 1.41 6.23
N LEU A 269 42.62 0.59 5.23
CA LEU A 269 41.94 -0.68 5.02
C LEU A 269 42.88 -1.83 5.37
N GLU A 270 42.39 -2.78 6.16
CA GLU A 270 43.12 -4.03 6.42
C GLU A 270 42.96 -4.95 5.20
N ILE A 271 44.08 -5.30 4.57
CA ILE A 271 44.10 -6.24 3.45
C ILE A 271 44.61 -7.57 3.96
N ILE A 272 43.76 -8.60 3.95
CA ILE A 272 44.14 -9.97 4.25
C ILE A 272 44.31 -10.73 2.95
N ALA A 273 45.58 -11.12 2.66
CA ALA A 273 45.86 -11.96 1.51
C ALA A 273 45.86 -13.44 1.96
N GLN A 274 44.84 -14.17 1.56
CA GLN A 274 44.73 -15.61 1.82
C GLN A 274 45.35 -16.37 0.66
N LEU A 275 46.47 -17.09 0.92
CA LEU A 275 47.20 -17.81 -0.10
C LEU A 275 46.67 -19.21 -0.39
N GLY A 276 45.90 -19.75 0.52
CA GLY A 276 45.25 -21.06 0.38
C GLY A 276 44.64 -21.52 1.68
N ASP A 277 43.86 -22.61 1.62
CA ASP A 277 43.30 -23.32 2.73
C ASP A 277 43.66 -24.80 2.67
N THR A 278 44.07 -25.40 3.77
CA THR A 278 44.30 -26.83 3.85
C THR A 278 43.57 -27.44 5.02
N GLN A 279 43.11 -28.69 4.87
CA GLN A 279 42.45 -29.45 5.94
C GLN A 279 43.43 -30.47 6.51
N LEU A 280 43.66 -30.39 7.79
CA LEU A 280 44.50 -31.32 8.53
C LEU A 280 43.70 -32.05 9.62
N LEU A 281 44.05 -33.30 9.90
CA LEU A 281 43.51 -33.98 11.04
C LEU A 281 44.08 -33.37 12.35
N LEU A 282 43.25 -33.31 13.39
CA LEU A 282 43.66 -32.76 14.69
C LEU A 282 44.89 -33.48 15.27
N SER A 283 45.05 -34.79 14.98
CA SER A 283 46.20 -35.61 15.32
C SER A 283 47.49 -35.10 14.65
N ASP A 284 47.41 -34.63 13.42
CA ASP A 284 48.56 -34.18 12.61
C ASP A 284 49.03 -32.81 13.10
N ILE A 285 48.05 -31.94 13.51
CA ILE A 285 48.37 -30.66 14.12
C ILE A 285 49.16 -30.82 15.44
N TYR A 286 48.87 -31.85 16.25
CA TYR A 286 49.56 -32.12 17.49
C TYR A 286 51.01 -32.60 17.30
N HIS A 287 51.37 -33.12 16.12
CA HIS A 287 52.67 -33.64 15.79
C HIS A 287 53.53 -32.71 14.91
N LEU A 288 53.02 -31.49 14.60
CA LEU A 288 53.73 -30.49 13.80
C LEU A 288 54.98 -30.02 14.50
N ASN A 289 56.11 -30.06 13.79
CA ASN A 289 57.40 -29.57 14.24
C ASN A 289 57.88 -28.42 13.33
N VAL A 290 58.80 -27.63 13.90
CA VAL A 290 59.42 -26.54 13.16
C VAL A 290 60.25 -27.10 11.97
N GLY A 291 59.78 -26.85 10.77
CA GLY A 291 60.40 -27.34 9.52
C GLY A 291 59.48 -28.22 8.68
N ASP A 292 58.31 -28.59 9.21
CA ASP A 292 57.30 -29.32 8.43
C ASP A 292 56.73 -28.45 7.32
N VAL A 293 56.44 -29.06 6.20
CA VAL A 293 55.83 -28.39 5.02
C VAL A 293 54.37 -28.81 4.93
N LEU A 294 53.50 -27.84 4.86
CA LEU A 294 52.06 -28.03 4.63
C LEU A 294 51.74 -27.68 3.17
N ASP A 295 51.08 -28.58 2.47
CA ASP A 295 50.54 -28.27 1.13
C ASP A 295 49.25 -27.47 1.29
N LEU A 296 49.20 -26.30 0.68
CA LEU A 296 48.10 -25.34 0.71
C LEU A 296 47.12 -25.56 -0.46
#